data_978447d601a855a72c54c73e04b761e2
#
_entry.id   978447d601a855a72c54c73e04b761e2
#
_cell.length_a   1.000
_cell.length_b   1.000
_cell.length_c   1.000
_cell.angle_alpha   90.00
_cell.angle_beta   90.00
_cell.angle_gamma   90.00
#
_symmetry.space_group_name_H-M   'P 1'
#
loop_
_entity.id
_entity.type
_entity.pdbx_description
1 polymer ?
#
loop_
_entity_poly.entity_id
_entity_poly.type
_entity_poly.pdbx_seq_one_letter_code
_entity_poly.pdbx_strand_id
1 'polypeptide(L)'
;MGNCYSLQKDHETALRNFQRAVQLNPRFAYAHTLCGHEYVALEDFENGIKSYQSALRVDARHYNSWYGLGMIYLRQEKYEFSEHHFQMAFQINTRSSVIMSYLGTALHALKRSDEALVIMEKAILADKKNPLPMYQKANILVSLENFDEALEALEELKEFAPRESSIYALMGKIYKRRNMHDKAMLHFGLALDLKPPATDVATIKVIDLFPSYHLASETREYCQNTPSNFPKFLGKEKISLFEACWSLTECAQITICN
;
A
#
# COMPACT_ATOMS: atom_id res chain seq x y z
N MET A 1 -26.20 11.70 8.34
CA MET A 1 -25.93 12.39 7.06
C MET A 1 -24.43 12.49 6.77
N GLY A 2 -23.56 13.02 7.64
CA GLY A 2 -22.12 13.15 7.38
C GLY A 2 -21.45 11.87 6.90
N ASN A 3 -21.72 10.71 7.53
CA ASN A 3 -21.16 9.42 7.11
C ASN A 3 -21.52 9.02 5.67
N CYS A 4 -22.72 9.40 5.20
CA CYS A 4 -23.13 9.09 3.81
C CYS A 4 -22.28 9.89 2.81
N TYR A 5 -22.00 11.15 3.07
CA TYR A 5 -21.15 11.97 2.23
C TYR A 5 -19.70 11.50 2.27
N SER A 6 -19.20 11.09 3.44
CA SER A 6 -17.86 10.51 3.58
C SER A 6 -17.70 9.23 2.73
N LEU A 7 -18.69 8.33 2.73
CA LEU A 7 -18.73 7.14 1.88
C LEU A 7 -18.79 7.48 0.38
N GLN A 8 -19.41 8.60 0.02
CA GLN A 8 -19.45 9.12 -1.36
C GLN A 8 -18.17 9.89 -1.75
N LYS A 9 -17.18 9.95 -0.84
CA LYS A 9 -15.94 10.74 -1.00
C LYS A 9 -16.15 12.25 -1.14
N ASP A 10 -17.34 12.75 -0.74
CA ASP A 10 -17.59 14.19 -0.59
C ASP A 10 -17.16 14.63 0.81
N HIS A 11 -15.84 14.72 0.97
CA HIS A 11 -15.19 14.99 2.26
C HIS A 11 -15.51 16.39 2.80
N GLU A 12 -15.70 17.37 1.93
CA GLU A 12 -16.04 18.73 2.35
C GLU A 12 -17.44 18.84 2.96
N THR A 13 -18.44 18.19 2.32
CA THR A 13 -19.81 18.16 2.84
C THR A 13 -19.90 17.30 4.09
N ALA A 14 -19.18 16.18 4.15
CA ALA A 14 -19.06 15.36 5.34
C ALA A 14 -18.49 16.16 6.52
N LEU A 15 -17.39 16.87 6.29
CA LEU A 15 -16.74 17.72 7.29
C LEU A 15 -17.66 18.80 7.84
N ARG A 16 -18.40 19.51 6.97
CA ARG A 16 -19.39 20.53 7.40
C ARG A 16 -20.46 19.93 8.34
N ASN A 17 -20.95 18.73 8.03
CA ASN A 17 -21.92 18.04 8.86
C ASN A 17 -21.32 17.62 10.22
N PHE A 18 -20.09 17.14 10.25
CA PHE A 18 -19.42 16.75 11.50
C PHE A 18 -19.06 17.96 12.36
N GLN A 19 -18.62 19.07 11.77
CA GLN A 19 -18.42 20.35 12.46
C GLN A 19 -19.72 20.86 13.07
N ARG A 20 -20.84 20.72 12.36
CA ARG A 20 -22.15 21.07 12.93
C ARG A 20 -22.51 20.18 14.13
N ALA A 21 -22.19 18.89 14.08
CA ALA A 21 -22.38 18.01 15.23
C ALA A 21 -21.53 18.43 16.44
N VAL A 22 -20.27 18.84 16.20
CA VAL A 22 -19.39 19.38 17.25
C VAL A 22 -19.94 20.69 17.84
N GLN A 23 -20.49 21.59 17.01
CA GLN A 23 -21.12 22.83 17.50
C GLN A 23 -22.35 22.55 18.39
N LEU A 24 -23.17 21.56 18.04
CA LEU A 24 -24.33 21.17 18.80
C LEU A 24 -23.98 20.46 20.12
N ASN A 25 -22.92 19.66 20.10
CA ASN A 25 -22.42 18.97 21.28
C ASN A 25 -20.89 18.94 21.29
N PRO A 26 -20.22 19.96 21.90
CA PRO A 26 -18.75 20.02 21.97
C PRO A 26 -18.11 18.84 22.74
N ARG A 27 -18.88 18.12 23.56
CA ARG A 27 -18.40 16.94 24.31
C ARG A 27 -18.59 15.63 23.55
N PHE A 28 -18.92 15.68 22.28
CA PHE A 28 -19.07 14.49 21.45
C PHE A 28 -17.73 14.09 20.81
N ALA A 29 -16.90 13.34 21.54
CA ALA A 29 -15.55 12.93 21.10
C ALA A 29 -15.55 12.31 19.71
N TYR A 30 -16.53 11.46 19.40
CA TYR A 30 -16.65 10.79 18.11
C TYR A 30 -16.81 11.78 16.93
N ALA A 31 -17.57 12.87 17.12
CA ALA A 31 -17.71 13.89 16.07
C ALA A 31 -16.38 14.62 15.77
N HIS A 32 -15.60 14.92 16.82
CA HIS A 32 -14.25 15.46 16.63
C HIS A 32 -13.34 14.48 15.86
N THR A 33 -13.42 13.18 16.16
CA THR A 33 -12.67 12.13 15.45
C THR A 33 -13.06 12.07 13.99
N LEU A 34 -14.35 12.13 13.67
CA LEU A 34 -14.83 12.14 12.29
C LEU A 34 -14.36 13.38 11.52
N CYS A 35 -14.36 14.56 12.16
CA CYS A 35 -13.72 15.74 11.55
C CYS A 35 -12.24 15.47 11.24
N GLY A 36 -11.52 14.85 12.17
CA GLY A 36 -10.12 14.46 11.95
C GLY A 36 -9.93 13.55 10.74
N HIS A 37 -10.81 12.56 10.56
CA HIS A 37 -10.74 11.66 9.40
C HIS A 37 -10.98 12.40 8.08
N GLU A 38 -11.96 13.32 8.03
CA GLU A 38 -12.22 14.10 6.82
C GLU A 38 -11.07 15.07 6.51
N TYR A 39 -10.50 15.74 7.52
CA TYR A 39 -9.31 16.57 7.32
C TYR A 39 -8.13 15.76 6.76
N VAL A 40 -7.90 14.54 7.26
CA VAL A 40 -6.86 13.66 6.73
C VAL A 40 -7.13 13.25 5.29
N ALA A 41 -8.39 13.02 4.93
CA ALA A 41 -8.78 12.70 3.55
C ALA A 41 -8.57 13.89 2.60
N LEU A 42 -8.70 15.12 3.11
CA LEU A 42 -8.41 16.38 2.42
C LEU A 42 -6.92 16.78 2.49
N GLU A 43 -6.06 15.94 3.05
CA GLU A 43 -4.63 16.20 3.28
C GLU A 43 -4.33 17.38 4.21
N ASP A 44 -5.32 17.90 4.94
CA ASP A 44 -5.16 18.93 5.96
C ASP A 44 -4.77 18.29 7.30
N PHE A 45 -3.51 17.86 7.39
CA PHE A 45 -3.01 17.16 8.57
C PHE A 45 -2.99 18.03 9.83
N GLU A 46 -2.83 19.36 9.70
CA GLU A 46 -2.79 20.27 10.84
C GLU A 46 -4.14 20.31 11.55
N ASN A 47 -5.23 20.54 10.81
CA ASN A 47 -6.57 20.55 11.37
C ASN A 47 -7.03 19.13 11.76
N GLY A 48 -6.55 18.09 11.07
CA GLY A 48 -6.70 16.70 11.47
C GLY A 48 -6.17 16.43 12.88
N ILE A 49 -4.91 16.82 13.14
CA ILE A 49 -4.27 16.70 14.47
C ILE A 49 -5.08 17.45 15.53
N LYS A 50 -5.44 18.72 15.29
CA LYS A 50 -6.24 19.53 16.23
C LYS A 50 -7.58 18.86 16.57
N SER A 51 -8.23 18.27 15.58
CA SER A 51 -9.50 17.58 15.75
C SER A 51 -9.36 16.30 16.60
N TYR A 52 -8.36 15.46 16.33
CA TYR A 52 -8.09 14.28 17.16
C TYR A 52 -7.69 14.65 18.59
N GLN A 53 -6.86 15.67 18.78
CA GLN A 53 -6.50 16.16 20.10
C GLN A 53 -7.72 16.69 20.85
N SER A 54 -8.65 17.34 20.17
CA SER A 54 -9.91 17.81 20.78
C SER A 54 -10.78 16.62 21.21
N ALA A 55 -10.86 15.56 20.40
CA ALA A 55 -11.53 14.32 20.78
C ALA A 55 -10.92 13.70 22.04
N LEU A 56 -9.57 13.65 22.13
CA LEU A 56 -8.86 13.10 23.28
C LEU A 56 -8.96 13.94 24.55
N ARG A 57 -9.15 15.27 24.43
CA ARG A 57 -9.48 16.13 25.59
C ARG A 57 -10.84 15.82 26.17
N VAL A 58 -11.79 15.38 25.32
CA VAL A 58 -13.12 14.97 25.75
C VAL A 58 -13.13 13.56 26.33
N ASP A 59 -12.45 12.63 25.63
CA ASP A 59 -12.33 11.23 26.02
C ASP A 59 -10.92 10.72 25.71
N ALA A 60 -10.08 10.66 26.74
CA ALA A 60 -8.70 10.18 26.63
C ALA A 60 -8.61 8.70 26.23
N ARG A 61 -9.69 7.92 26.38
CA ARG A 61 -9.74 6.50 25.99
C ARG A 61 -10.32 6.28 24.59
N HIS A 62 -10.47 7.32 23.79
CA HIS A 62 -10.98 7.22 22.43
C HIS A 62 -9.88 6.71 21.48
N TYR A 63 -9.71 5.39 21.39
CA TYR A 63 -8.62 4.75 20.66
C TYR A 63 -8.55 5.13 19.17
N ASN A 64 -9.70 5.44 18.52
CA ASN A 64 -9.72 5.86 17.11
C ASN A 64 -8.98 7.20 16.87
N SER A 65 -9.00 8.11 17.85
CA SER A 65 -8.26 9.37 17.75
C SER A 65 -6.75 9.14 17.93
N TRP A 66 -6.37 8.28 18.86
CA TRP A 66 -4.97 7.85 18.99
C TRP A 66 -4.47 7.19 17.71
N TYR A 67 -5.27 6.27 17.15
CA TYR A 67 -4.97 5.63 15.86
C TYR A 67 -4.85 6.67 14.73
N GLY A 68 -5.77 7.63 14.63
CA GLY A 68 -5.74 8.69 13.61
C GLY A 68 -4.49 9.57 13.70
N LEU A 69 -4.04 9.94 14.91
CA LEU A 69 -2.77 10.64 15.11
C LEU A 69 -1.57 9.79 14.66
N GLY A 70 -1.55 8.50 15.03
CA GLY A 70 -0.53 7.56 14.58
C GLY A 70 -0.42 7.50 13.05
N MET A 71 -1.56 7.48 12.36
CA MET A 71 -1.62 7.46 10.89
C MET A 71 -1.08 8.75 10.26
N ILE A 72 -1.38 9.92 10.83
CA ILE A 72 -0.82 11.19 10.33
C ILE A 72 0.70 11.19 10.47
N TYR A 73 1.21 10.83 11.65
CA TYR A 73 2.65 10.81 11.89
C TYR A 73 3.38 9.75 11.06
N LEU A 74 2.73 8.61 10.78
CA LEU A 74 3.26 7.61 9.87
C LEU A 74 3.44 8.17 8.45
N ARG A 75 2.42 8.87 7.92
CA ARG A 75 2.49 9.54 6.61
C ARG A 75 3.52 10.66 6.55
N GLN A 76 3.80 11.31 7.68
CA GLN A 76 4.84 12.34 7.80
C GLN A 76 6.23 11.77 8.09
N GLU A 77 6.38 10.43 8.07
CA GLU A 77 7.63 9.71 8.37
C GLU A 77 8.20 10.01 9.78
N LYS A 78 7.34 10.49 10.69
CA LYS A 78 7.67 10.73 12.09
C LYS A 78 7.39 9.47 12.91
N TYR A 79 8.21 8.45 12.71
CA TYR A 79 7.94 7.08 13.18
C TYR A 79 7.87 6.94 14.70
N GLU A 80 8.66 7.68 15.45
CA GLU A 80 8.64 7.67 16.92
C GLU A 80 7.30 8.18 17.47
N PHE A 81 6.79 9.28 16.91
CA PHE A 81 5.46 9.78 17.27
C PHE A 81 4.36 8.83 16.82
N SER A 82 4.51 8.21 15.66
CA SER A 82 3.58 7.22 15.15
C SER A 82 3.50 6.00 16.06
N GLU A 83 4.65 5.43 16.45
CA GLU A 83 4.73 4.32 17.41
C GLU A 83 4.02 4.66 18.72
N HIS A 84 4.36 5.82 19.32
CA HIS A 84 3.74 6.27 20.57
C HIS A 84 2.20 6.28 20.47
N HIS A 85 1.65 6.88 19.41
CA HIS A 85 0.20 7.02 19.28
C HIS A 85 -0.49 5.68 18.99
N PHE A 86 0.12 4.80 18.17
CA PHE A 86 -0.40 3.44 17.97
C PHE A 86 -0.29 2.60 19.25
N GLN A 87 0.75 2.76 20.04
CA GLN A 87 0.89 2.10 21.32
C GLN A 87 -0.22 2.53 22.30
N MET A 88 -0.53 3.81 22.37
CA MET A 88 -1.66 4.32 23.17
C MET A 88 -3.00 3.74 22.67
N ALA A 89 -3.23 3.67 21.37
CA ALA A 89 -4.41 3.04 20.80
C ALA A 89 -4.48 1.56 21.15
N PHE A 90 -3.36 0.84 21.07
CA PHE A 90 -3.27 -0.58 21.38
C PHE A 90 -3.53 -0.88 22.87
N GLN A 91 -3.03 -0.06 23.80
CA GLN A 91 -3.31 -0.21 25.23
C GLN A 91 -4.80 -0.14 25.56
N ILE A 92 -5.57 0.64 24.78
CA ILE A 92 -7.01 0.78 24.96
C ILE A 92 -7.77 -0.34 24.26
N ASN A 93 -7.37 -0.69 23.03
CA ASN A 93 -7.99 -1.74 22.22
C ASN A 93 -6.93 -2.79 21.83
N THR A 94 -6.68 -3.71 22.73
CA THR A 94 -5.65 -4.76 22.62
C THR A 94 -5.98 -5.87 21.63
N ARG A 95 -7.23 -5.91 21.10
CA ARG A 95 -7.68 -6.98 20.18
C ARG A 95 -7.75 -6.52 18.72
N SER A 96 -7.48 -5.26 18.44
CA SER A 96 -7.55 -4.73 17.07
C SER A 96 -6.34 -5.17 16.25
N SER A 97 -6.56 -6.10 15.33
CA SER A 97 -5.53 -6.55 14.39
C SER A 97 -5.00 -5.40 13.52
N VAL A 98 -5.87 -4.42 13.19
CA VAL A 98 -5.50 -3.23 12.42
C VAL A 98 -4.51 -2.34 13.18
N ILE A 99 -4.79 -2.03 14.47
CA ILE A 99 -3.89 -1.21 15.30
C ILE A 99 -2.54 -1.90 15.45
N MET A 100 -2.53 -3.22 15.71
CA MET A 100 -1.30 -4.00 15.81
C MET A 100 -0.50 -3.98 14.50
N SER A 101 -1.17 -4.07 13.35
CA SER A 101 -0.51 -4.02 12.04
C SER A 101 0.22 -2.69 11.83
N TYR A 102 -0.42 -1.56 12.11
CA TYR A 102 0.22 -0.25 11.97
C TYR A 102 1.29 0.02 13.02
N LEU A 103 1.11 -0.49 14.25
CA LEU A 103 2.17 -0.46 15.27
C LEU A 103 3.41 -1.22 14.79
N GLY A 104 3.23 -2.43 14.25
CA GLY A 104 4.33 -3.20 13.68
C GLY A 104 4.99 -2.49 12.49
N THR A 105 4.21 -1.82 11.64
CA THR A 105 4.76 -1.00 10.53
C THR A 105 5.64 0.14 11.08
N ALA A 106 5.20 0.85 12.11
CA ALA A 106 5.98 1.92 12.74
C ALA A 106 7.26 1.38 13.39
N LEU A 107 7.19 0.25 14.10
CA LEU A 107 8.35 -0.42 14.69
C LEU A 107 9.38 -0.83 13.63
N HIS A 108 8.92 -1.39 12.51
CA HIS A 108 9.82 -1.75 11.41
C HIS A 108 10.51 -0.52 10.81
N ALA A 109 9.79 0.60 10.63
CA ALA A 109 10.38 1.85 10.15
C ALA A 109 11.45 2.38 11.12
N LEU A 110 11.30 2.14 12.42
CA LEU A 110 12.30 2.42 13.46
C LEU A 110 13.45 1.39 13.53
N LYS A 111 13.53 0.46 12.57
CA LYS A 111 14.54 -0.61 12.52
C LYS A 111 14.42 -1.66 13.65
N ARG A 112 13.27 -1.73 14.32
CA ARG A 112 12.94 -2.73 15.33
C ARG A 112 12.12 -3.87 14.71
N SER A 113 12.68 -4.51 13.69
CA SER A 113 11.96 -5.48 12.84
C SER A 113 11.54 -6.75 13.58
N ASP A 114 12.34 -7.21 14.54
CA ASP A 114 12.00 -8.41 15.33
C ASP A 114 10.74 -8.18 16.18
N GLU A 115 10.64 -7.02 16.83
CA GLU A 115 9.44 -6.64 17.58
C GLU A 115 8.23 -6.45 16.65
N ALA A 116 8.46 -5.89 15.45
CA ALA A 116 7.42 -5.74 14.46
C ALA A 116 6.85 -7.10 14.01
N LEU A 117 7.69 -8.10 13.76
CA LEU A 117 7.26 -9.45 13.38
C LEU A 117 6.43 -10.11 14.49
N VAL A 118 6.86 -9.99 15.76
CA VAL A 118 6.09 -10.50 16.90
C VAL A 118 4.70 -9.86 17.00
N ILE A 119 4.60 -8.55 16.78
CA ILE A 119 3.30 -7.83 16.78
C ILE A 119 2.45 -8.25 15.58
N MET A 120 3.05 -8.45 14.40
CA MET A 120 2.31 -8.94 13.21
C MET A 120 1.72 -10.33 13.45
N GLU A 121 2.45 -11.24 14.08
CA GLU A 121 1.93 -12.55 14.43
C GLU A 121 0.75 -12.48 15.40
N LYS A 122 0.84 -11.63 16.42
CA LYS A 122 -0.31 -11.36 17.32
C LYS A 122 -1.51 -10.79 16.56
N ALA A 123 -1.27 -9.90 15.58
CA ALA A 123 -2.33 -9.34 14.74
C ALA A 123 -3.03 -10.40 13.88
N ILE A 124 -2.26 -11.32 13.29
CA ILE A 124 -2.78 -12.45 12.50
C ILE A 124 -3.63 -13.38 13.38
N LEU A 125 -3.14 -13.69 14.58
CA LEU A 125 -3.87 -14.54 15.53
C LEU A 125 -5.16 -13.88 16.04
N ALA A 126 -5.17 -12.55 16.19
CA ALA A 126 -6.35 -11.81 16.65
C ALA A 126 -7.48 -11.79 15.61
N ASP A 127 -7.13 -11.72 14.33
CA ASP A 127 -8.10 -11.79 13.23
C ASP A 127 -7.48 -12.45 12.00
N LYS A 128 -7.72 -13.75 11.88
CA LYS A 128 -7.20 -14.58 10.78
C LYS A 128 -7.78 -14.21 9.39
N LYS A 129 -8.91 -13.48 9.36
CA LYS A 129 -9.54 -13.05 8.09
C LYS A 129 -9.02 -11.70 7.60
N ASN A 130 -8.28 -10.97 8.41
CA ASN A 130 -7.71 -9.70 8.02
C ASN A 130 -6.44 -9.93 7.19
N PRO A 131 -6.41 -9.56 5.90
CA PRO A 131 -5.24 -9.74 5.05
C PRO A 131 -4.09 -8.77 5.40
N LEU A 132 -4.39 -7.64 6.05
CA LEU A 132 -3.44 -6.56 6.29
C LEU A 132 -2.19 -7.00 7.06
N PRO A 133 -2.28 -7.67 8.24
CA PRO A 133 -1.08 -8.03 9.00
C PRO A 133 -0.22 -9.07 8.28
N MET A 134 -0.82 -10.00 7.51
CA MET A 134 -0.05 -10.96 6.72
C MET A 134 0.73 -10.27 5.59
N TYR A 135 0.09 -9.33 4.90
CA TYR A 135 0.74 -8.54 3.86
C TYR A 135 1.88 -7.68 4.43
N GLN A 136 1.65 -7.02 5.58
CA GLN A 136 2.70 -6.23 6.24
C GLN A 136 3.85 -7.10 6.76
N LYS A 137 3.56 -8.29 7.31
CA LYS A 137 4.59 -9.27 7.68
C LYS A 137 5.46 -9.63 6.48
N ALA A 138 4.84 -9.93 5.34
CA ALA A 138 5.58 -10.24 4.11
C ALA A 138 6.46 -9.06 3.65
N ASN A 139 5.97 -7.81 3.71
CA ASN A 139 6.78 -6.63 3.41
C ASN A 139 8.01 -6.49 4.33
N ILE A 140 7.84 -6.73 5.63
CA ILE A 140 8.94 -6.71 6.60
C ILE A 140 9.97 -7.78 6.24
N LEU A 141 9.55 -9.03 5.98
CA LEU A 141 10.42 -10.12 5.57
C LEU A 141 11.18 -9.82 4.28
N VAL A 142 10.52 -9.20 3.29
CA VAL A 142 11.18 -8.75 2.05
C VAL A 142 12.26 -7.71 2.32
N SER A 143 12.05 -6.81 3.26
CA SER A 143 13.05 -5.80 3.62
C SER A 143 14.24 -6.39 4.39
N LEU A 144 14.02 -7.52 5.08
CA LEU A 144 15.06 -8.32 5.77
C LEU A 144 15.72 -9.36 4.85
N GLU A 145 15.34 -9.37 3.56
CA GLU A 145 15.80 -10.34 2.55
C GLU A 145 15.43 -11.81 2.83
N ASN A 146 14.51 -12.04 3.76
CA ASN A 146 13.93 -13.37 4.06
C ASN A 146 12.87 -13.74 3.00
N PHE A 147 13.31 -13.93 1.76
CA PHE A 147 12.42 -14.10 0.62
C PHE A 147 11.59 -15.38 0.65
N ASP A 148 12.11 -16.47 1.20
CA ASP A 148 11.39 -17.75 1.25
C ASP A 148 10.19 -17.66 2.19
N GLU A 149 10.40 -17.16 3.42
CA GLU A 149 9.31 -16.94 4.38
C GLU A 149 8.30 -15.89 3.88
N ALA A 150 8.77 -14.86 3.17
CA ALA A 150 7.89 -13.85 2.58
C ALA A 150 7.00 -14.45 1.48
N LEU A 151 7.53 -15.33 0.62
CA LEU A 151 6.76 -16.03 -0.41
C LEU A 151 5.75 -16.99 0.20
N GLU A 152 6.11 -17.74 1.24
CA GLU A 152 5.21 -18.63 1.97
C GLU A 152 4.02 -17.85 2.55
N ALA A 153 4.27 -16.74 3.24
CA ALA A 153 3.22 -15.89 3.78
C ALA A 153 2.32 -15.29 2.69
N LEU A 154 2.88 -14.95 1.52
CA LEU A 154 2.11 -14.42 0.38
C LEU A 154 1.29 -15.51 -0.34
N GLU A 155 1.79 -16.73 -0.43
CA GLU A 155 1.02 -17.88 -0.96
C GLU A 155 -0.18 -18.19 -0.05
N GLU A 156 0.01 -18.22 1.27
CA GLU A 156 -1.08 -18.37 2.23
C GLU A 156 -2.09 -17.22 2.08
N LEU A 157 -1.62 -15.96 1.99
CA LEU A 157 -2.48 -14.80 1.83
C LEU A 157 -3.28 -14.83 0.52
N LYS A 158 -2.72 -15.36 -0.55
CA LYS A 158 -3.38 -15.52 -1.85
C LYS A 158 -4.62 -16.43 -1.77
N GLU A 159 -4.65 -17.42 -0.87
CA GLU A 159 -5.81 -18.27 -0.65
C GLU A 159 -7.00 -17.49 -0.08
N PHE A 160 -6.74 -16.51 0.78
CA PHE A 160 -7.77 -15.68 1.40
C PHE A 160 -8.18 -14.48 0.54
N ALA A 161 -7.23 -13.90 -0.21
CA ALA A 161 -7.45 -12.70 -1.00
C ALA A 161 -6.92 -12.83 -2.44
N PRO A 162 -7.46 -13.76 -3.25
CA PRO A 162 -6.92 -14.09 -4.59
C PRO A 162 -7.03 -12.96 -5.62
N ARG A 163 -7.83 -11.92 -5.35
CA ARG A 163 -8.03 -10.77 -6.25
C ARG A 163 -7.24 -9.53 -5.84
N GLU A 164 -6.42 -9.63 -4.82
CA GLU A 164 -5.62 -8.51 -4.34
C GLU A 164 -4.34 -8.36 -5.18
N SER A 165 -4.29 -7.37 -6.04
CA SER A 165 -3.17 -7.14 -6.98
C SER A 165 -1.83 -6.91 -6.28
N SER A 166 -1.86 -6.31 -5.09
CA SER A 166 -0.67 -5.99 -4.28
C SER A 166 0.13 -7.25 -3.88
N ILE A 167 -0.56 -8.39 -3.69
CA ILE A 167 0.08 -9.67 -3.37
C ILE A 167 0.97 -10.11 -4.53
N TYR A 168 0.42 -10.14 -5.74
CA TYR A 168 1.17 -10.54 -6.93
C TYR A 168 2.28 -9.57 -7.28
N ALA A 169 2.04 -8.26 -7.08
CA ALA A 169 3.08 -7.26 -7.26
C ALA A 169 4.26 -7.46 -6.30
N LEU A 170 4.00 -7.80 -5.04
CA LEU A 170 5.05 -8.07 -4.06
C LEU A 170 5.80 -9.38 -4.38
N MET A 171 5.08 -10.44 -4.79
CA MET A 171 5.72 -11.68 -5.26
C MET A 171 6.63 -11.42 -6.46
N GLY A 172 6.18 -10.63 -7.43
CA GLY A 172 6.97 -10.21 -8.57
C GLY A 172 8.25 -9.50 -8.15
N LYS A 173 8.16 -8.56 -7.18
CA LYS A 173 9.34 -7.86 -6.63
C LYS A 173 10.33 -8.83 -5.97
N ILE A 174 9.86 -9.83 -5.25
CA ILE A 174 10.71 -10.86 -4.64
C ILE A 174 11.45 -11.66 -5.73
N TYR A 175 10.71 -12.16 -6.73
CA TYR A 175 11.32 -12.94 -7.82
C TYR A 175 12.33 -12.11 -8.62
N LYS A 176 12.08 -10.80 -8.82
CA LYS A 176 13.04 -9.90 -9.46
C LYS A 176 14.32 -9.78 -8.64
N ARG A 177 14.24 -9.57 -7.32
CA ARG A 177 15.42 -9.53 -6.43
C ARG A 177 16.22 -10.83 -6.42
N ARG A 178 15.56 -11.95 -6.70
CA ARG A 178 16.20 -13.28 -6.85
C ARG A 178 16.71 -13.54 -8.26
N ASN A 179 16.67 -12.56 -9.16
CA ASN A 179 17.03 -12.70 -10.59
C ASN A 179 16.22 -13.75 -11.36
N MET A 180 15.01 -14.09 -10.87
CA MET A 180 14.09 -15.03 -11.52
C MET A 180 13.12 -14.26 -12.41
N HIS A 181 13.63 -13.71 -13.53
CA HIS A 181 12.91 -12.75 -14.37
C HIS A 181 11.59 -13.32 -14.93
N ASP A 182 11.56 -14.57 -15.37
CA ASP A 182 10.37 -15.19 -15.93
C ASP A 182 9.22 -15.25 -14.90
N LYS A 183 9.54 -15.62 -13.65
CA LYS A 183 8.56 -15.64 -12.57
C LYS A 183 8.13 -14.24 -12.17
N ALA A 184 9.05 -13.28 -12.14
CA ALA A 184 8.73 -11.89 -11.87
C ALA A 184 7.74 -11.34 -12.89
N MET A 185 8.00 -11.53 -14.18
CA MET A 185 7.12 -11.11 -15.29
C MET A 185 5.72 -11.75 -15.20
N LEU A 186 5.66 -13.05 -14.87
CA LEU A 186 4.38 -13.73 -14.67
C LEU A 186 3.56 -13.07 -13.57
N HIS A 187 4.16 -12.82 -12.41
CA HIS A 187 3.44 -12.25 -11.27
C HIS A 187 3.06 -10.78 -11.48
N PHE A 188 3.90 -9.98 -12.14
CA PHE A 188 3.52 -8.62 -12.53
C PHE A 188 2.39 -8.60 -13.56
N GLY A 189 2.38 -9.54 -14.51
CA GLY A 189 1.27 -9.73 -15.44
C GLY A 189 -0.04 -10.00 -14.70
N LEU A 190 -0.04 -10.96 -13.75
CA LEU A 190 -1.20 -11.26 -12.92
C LEU A 190 -1.67 -10.04 -12.09
N ALA A 191 -0.73 -9.27 -11.53
CA ALA A 191 -1.07 -8.06 -10.79
C ALA A 191 -1.76 -7.03 -11.69
N LEU A 192 -1.29 -6.83 -12.92
CA LEU A 192 -1.90 -5.89 -13.89
C LEU A 192 -3.28 -6.35 -14.37
N ASP A 193 -3.49 -7.65 -14.56
CA ASP A 193 -4.77 -8.21 -14.99
C ASP A 193 -5.89 -7.98 -13.93
N LEU A 194 -5.51 -7.84 -12.67
CA LEU A 194 -6.43 -7.52 -11.56
C LEU A 194 -6.81 -6.03 -11.47
N LYS A 195 -6.37 -5.20 -12.41
CA LYS A 195 -6.66 -3.76 -12.50
C LYS A 195 -6.30 -3.00 -11.20
N PRO A 196 -5.02 -2.98 -10.82
CA PRO A 196 -4.56 -2.28 -9.64
C PRO A 196 -4.82 -0.77 -9.72
N PRO A 197 -4.79 -0.03 -8.59
CA PRO A 197 -4.84 1.43 -8.58
C PRO A 197 -3.76 2.05 -9.47
N ALA A 198 -4.01 3.24 -10.02
CA ALA A 198 -3.10 3.89 -10.97
C ALA A 198 -1.67 4.08 -10.42
N THR A 199 -1.53 4.31 -9.11
CA THR A 199 -0.26 4.40 -8.39
C THR A 199 0.55 3.11 -8.47
N ASP A 200 -0.11 1.96 -8.31
CA ASP A 200 0.53 0.65 -8.35
C ASP A 200 0.88 0.26 -9.78
N VAL A 201 0.02 0.63 -10.75
CA VAL A 201 0.29 0.46 -12.19
C VAL A 201 1.56 1.19 -12.59
N ALA A 202 1.75 2.45 -12.16
CA ALA A 202 2.94 3.21 -12.45
C ALA A 202 4.20 2.55 -11.89
N THR A 203 4.12 2.09 -10.62
CA THR A 203 5.23 1.40 -9.97
C THR A 203 5.58 0.09 -10.67
N ILE A 204 4.59 -0.72 -11.05
CA ILE A 204 4.80 -2.00 -11.76
C ILE A 204 5.39 -1.74 -13.15
N LYS A 205 4.86 -0.77 -13.91
CA LYS A 205 5.33 -0.47 -15.27
C LYS A 205 6.72 0.12 -15.33
N VAL A 206 7.08 1.02 -14.43
CA VAL A 206 8.37 1.74 -14.47
C VAL A 206 9.51 0.87 -13.95
N ILE A 207 9.27 0.07 -12.93
CA ILE A 207 10.35 -0.68 -12.25
C ILE A 207 10.55 -2.08 -12.87
N ASP A 208 9.50 -2.69 -13.42
CA ASP A 208 9.44 -4.14 -13.56
C ASP A 208 9.33 -4.66 -14.99
N LEU A 209 8.94 -3.82 -15.97
CA LEU A 209 8.85 -4.21 -17.38
C LEU A 209 10.11 -3.89 -18.20
N PHE A 210 11.03 -3.11 -17.65
CA PHE A 210 12.30 -2.81 -18.31
C PHE A 210 13.51 -3.16 -17.41
N PRO A 211 14.00 -4.40 -17.44
CA PRO A 211 15.35 -4.65 -16.98
C PRO A 211 16.26 -3.83 -17.86
N SER A 212 17.03 -2.92 -17.22
CA SER A 212 18.11 -2.09 -17.77
C SER A 212 18.48 -2.39 -19.22
N TYR A 213 18.58 -1.37 -20.04
CA TYR A 213 18.91 -1.28 -21.47
C TYR A 213 20.05 -2.20 -22.01
N HIS A 214 20.60 -3.10 -21.22
CA HIS A 214 21.64 -4.05 -21.62
C HIS A 214 21.11 -5.28 -22.40
N LEU A 215 19.80 -5.58 -22.36
CA LEU A 215 19.23 -6.69 -23.15
C LEU A 215 18.72 -6.27 -24.53
N ALA A 216 18.74 -5.00 -24.87
CA ALA A 216 18.33 -4.53 -26.19
C ALA A 216 19.25 -5.03 -27.34
N SER A 217 20.45 -5.49 -27.04
CA SER A 217 21.33 -6.11 -28.02
C SER A 217 21.01 -7.59 -28.25
N GLU A 218 20.70 -8.35 -27.20
CA GLU A 218 20.41 -9.78 -27.32
C GLU A 218 18.99 -10.07 -27.86
N THR A 219 18.00 -9.24 -27.48
CA THR A 219 16.63 -9.37 -28.04
C THR A 219 16.57 -8.98 -29.52
N ARG A 220 17.45 -8.11 -30.00
CA ARG A 220 17.53 -7.79 -31.41
C ARG A 220 17.99 -9.00 -32.26
N GLU A 221 18.94 -9.77 -31.76
CA GLU A 221 19.37 -11.02 -32.42
C GLU A 221 18.31 -12.12 -32.35
N TYR A 222 17.57 -12.21 -31.26
CA TYR A 222 16.51 -13.21 -31.08
C TYR A 222 15.29 -12.92 -31.97
N CYS A 223 14.88 -11.67 -32.10
CA CYS A 223 13.76 -11.25 -32.99
C CYS A 223 14.11 -11.37 -34.48
N GLN A 224 15.37 -11.25 -34.85
CA GLN A 224 15.80 -11.43 -36.25
C GLN A 224 15.87 -12.90 -36.66
N ASN A 225 16.09 -13.81 -35.71
CA ASN A 225 16.31 -15.25 -36.01
C ASN A 225 15.06 -16.15 -35.78
N THR A 226 13.98 -15.67 -35.20
CA THR A 226 12.75 -16.47 -34.95
C THR A 226 11.47 -15.73 -35.21
N PRO A 227 11.05 -15.57 -36.47
CA PRO A 227 9.79 -14.87 -36.82
C PRO A 227 8.50 -15.58 -36.42
N SER A 228 8.54 -16.83 -35.93
CA SER A 228 7.36 -17.71 -35.82
C SER A 228 6.90 -18.08 -34.43
N ASN A 229 7.57 -17.63 -33.34
CA ASN A 229 7.22 -18.00 -31.99
C ASN A 229 6.94 -16.79 -31.07
N PHE A 230 5.97 -15.95 -31.45
CA PHE A 230 5.35 -15.03 -30.49
C PHE A 230 4.50 -15.84 -29.49
N PRO A 231 4.62 -15.62 -28.18
CA PRO A 231 3.77 -16.28 -27.21
C PRO A 231 2.31 -15.85 -27.43
N LYS A 232 1.45 -16.79 -27.75
CA LYS A 232 0.00 -16.61 -28.00
C LYS A 232 -0.80 -16.12 -26.76
N PHE A 233 -0.12 -15.73 -25.69
CA PHE A 233 -0.73 -15.36 -24.40
C PHE A 233 -0.93 -13.85 -24.19
N LEU A 234 -0.48 -12.99 -25.09
CA LEU A 234 -0.70 -11.54 -24.99
C LEU A 234 -1.95 -11.16 -25.75
N GLY A 235 -3.00 -10.73 -25.04
CA GLY A 235 -4.23 -10.20 -25.65
C GLY A 235 -3.95 -8.98 -26.55
N LYS A 236 -4.83 -8.72 -27.53
CA LYS A 236 -4.67 -7.67 -28.55
C LYS A 236 -4.34 -6.26 -28.02
N GLU A 237 -4.79 -5.92 -26.81
CA GLU A 237 -4.48 -4.64 -26.15
C GLU A 237 -3.02 -4.51 -25.69
N LYS A 238 -2.34 -5.63 -25.40
CA LYS A 238 -0.92 -5.62 -25.00
C LYS A 238 0.03 -5.47 -26.19
N ILE A 239 -0.40 -5.90 -27.37
CA ILE A 239 0.35 -5.71 -28.63
C ILE A 239 0.41 -4.22 -28.99
N SER A 240 -0.69 -3.49 -28.86
CA SER A 240 -0.77 -2.04 -29.10
C SER A 240 0.12 -1.22 -28.17
N LEU A 241 0.26 -1.65 -26.89
CA LEU A 241 1.17 -1.01 -25.93
C LEU A 241 2.66 -1.30 -26.24
N PHE A 242 2.94 -2.46 -26.80
CA PHE A 242 4.30 -2.82 -27.24
C PHE A 242 4.70 -2.03 -28.48
N GLU A 243 3.78 -1.86 -29.44
CA GLU A 243 3.98 -1.01 -30.64
C GLU A 243 4.11 0.48 -30.27
N ALA A 244 3.32 0.97 -29.31
CA ALA A 244 3.42 2.35 -28.82
C ALA A 244 4.77 2.63 -28.08
N CYS A 245 5.29 1.67 -27.33
CA CYS A 245 6.63 1.78 -26.73
C CYS A 245 7.75 1.70 -27.79
N TRP A 246 7.57 0.90 -28.84
CA TRP A 246 8.55 0.80 -29.94
C TRP A 246 8.65 2.12 -30.70
N SER A 247 7.52 2.79 -30.99
CA SER A 247 7.52 4.11 -31.65
C SER A 247 8.13 5.23 -30.80
N LEU A 248 8.04 5.15 -29.46
CA LEU A 248 8.67 6.11 -28.54
C LEU A 248 10.17 5.93 -28.42
N THR A 249 10.69 4.71 -28.60
CA THR A 249 12.13 4.44 -28.59
C THR A 249 12.81 4.87 -29.91
N GLU A 250 12.11 4.81 -31.05
CA GLU A 250 12.62 5.37 -32.30
C GLU A 250 12.66 6.89 -32.28
N CYS A 251 11.67 7.56 -31.70
CA CYS A 251 11.68 9.02 -31.55
C CYS A 251 12.82 9.53 -30.63
N ALA A 252 13.18 8.76 -29.59
CA ALA A 252 14.28 9.14 -28.69
C ALA A 252 15.68 8.98 -29.33
N GLN A 253 15.85 8.10 -30.30
CA GLN A 253 17.11 7.95 -31.02
C GLN A 253 17.35 9.01 -32.11
N ILE A 254 16.31 9.65 -32.63
CA ILE A 254 16.41 10.72 -33.63
C ILE A 254 16.83 12.07 -32.99
N THR A 255 16.61 12.23 -31.69
CA THR A 255 16.92 13.50 -30.98
C THR A 255 18.35 13.56 -30.44
N ILE A 256 19.14 12.48 -30.52
CA ILE A 256 20.54 12.42 -30.06
C ILE A 256 21.55 12.54 -31.21
N CYS A 257 21.09 12.57 -32.45
CA CYS A 257 21.93 12.66 -33.66
C CYS A 257 21.77 13.95 -34.45
N ASN A 258 21.33 15.05 -33.83
CA ASN A 258 21.40 16.40 -34.43
C ASN A 258 22.03 17.38 -33.44
#